data_aefa31535f737fe1df87d207036afe93
#
_entry.id   aefa31535f737fe1df87d207036afe93
#
_cell.length_a   1.000
_cell.length_b   1.000
_cell.length_c   1.000
_cell.angle_alpha   90.00
_cell.angle_beta   90.00
_cell.angle_gamma   90.00
#
_symmetry.space_group_name_H-M   'P 1'
#
loop_
_entity.id
_entity.type
_entity.pdbx_description
1 polymer ?
#
loop_
_entity_poly.entity_id
_entity_poly.type
_entity_poly.pdbx_seq_one_letter_code
_entity_poly.pdbx_strand_id
1 'polypeptide(L)'
;EIAAATIEVVKEGKADFIMKGKLNTAEILRAVLNKERGLEHGKLITQFSFAQIPGYPKLVVLNDAAITPYPTLEQKVEQIMLVSRTLRDIGYDQEIYVAALCAAENLNPKIIESSEAKLLKDMCQKGAFPGVYVEGPISLDITLDAEVARLKGFESPVAGNADVLLFPNMVAG
;
A
#
# COMPACT_ATOMS: atom_id res chain seq x y z
N GLU A 1 11.22 -8.51 26.93
CA GLU A 1 11.97 -7.40 27.59
C GLU A 1 12.68 -6.52 26.56
N ILE A 2 13.54 -7.07 25.66
CA ILE A 2 14.31 -6.28 24.68
C ILE A 2 13.39 -5.44 23.77
N ALA A 3 12.38 -6.08 23.16
CA ALA A 3 11.44 -5.37 22.28
C ALA A 3 10.74 -4.20 22.99
N ALA A 4 10.29 -4.38 24.23
CA ALA A 4 9.65 -3.31 24.99
C ALA A 4 10.61 -2.15 25.31
N ALA A 5 11.85 -2.46 25.71
CA ALA A 5 12.86 -1.44 25.94
C ALA A 5 13.20 -0.64 24.66
N THR A 6 13.23 -1.31 23.50
CA THR A 6 13.43 -0.63 22.21
C THR A 6 12.31 0.37 21.91
N ILE A 7 11.05 0.01 22.18
CA ILE A 7 9.91 0.90 21.99
C ILE A 7 10.00 2.14 22.90
N GLU A 8 10.38 1.97 24.16
CA GLU A 8 10.54 3.09 25.09
C GLU A 8 11.61 4.09 24.61
N VAL A 9 12.74 3.62 24.07
CA VAL A 9 13.79 4.47 23.50
C VAL A 9 13.27 5.38 22.38
N VAL A 10 12.42 4.83 21.50
CA VAL A 10 11.77 5.61 20.42
C VAL A 10 10.76 6.61 21.00
N LYS A 11 9.93 6.19 21.96
CA LYS A 11 8.94 7.05 22.60
C LYS A 11 9.58 8.23 23.35
N GLU A 12 10.76 8.03 23.90
CA GLU A 12 11.55 9.09 24.55
C GLU A 12 12.26 10.02 23.55
N GLY A 13 12.09 9.81 22.24
CA GLY A 13 12.76 10.59 21.19
C GLY A 13 14.27 10.39 21.12
N LYS A 14 14.76 9.27 21.65
CA LYS A 14 16.20 8.92 21.64
C LYS A 14 16.61 8.11 20.41
N ALA A 15 15.66 7.72 19.58
CA ALA A 15 15.86 7.04 18.31
C ALA A 15 14.73 7.39 17.34
N ASP A 16 15.06 7.53 16.05
CA ASP A 16 14.12 7.91 14.98
C ASP A 16 13.50 6.69 14.30
N PHE A 17 14.13 5.51 14.37
CA PHE A 17 13.64 4.28 13.79
C PHE A 17 14.14 3.04 14.55
N ILE A 18 13.50 1.91 14.27
CA ILE A 18 13.86 0.62 14.86
C ILE A 18 14.38 -0.30 13.76
N MET A 19 15.59 -0.85 13.95
CA MET A 19 16.12 -1.90 13.10
C MET A 19 16.09 -3.25 13.83
N LYS A 20 15.32 -4.19 13.28
CA LYS A 20 15.25 -5.55 13.82
C LYS A 20 16.48 -6.36 13.42
N GLY A 21 17.18 -6.92 14.40
CA GLY A 21 18.24 -7.92 14.20
C GLY A 21 17.71 -9.36 14.32
N LYS A 22 18.30 -10.14 15.22
CA LYS A 22 17.94 -11.56 15.44
C LYS A 22 16.63 -11.77 16.21
N LEU A 23 16.00 -10.72 16.73
CA LEU A 23 14.73 -10.81 17.42
C LEU A 23 13.63 -11.35 16.50
N ASN A 24 12.72 -12.17 17.03
CA ASN A 24 11.60 -12.68 16.27
C ASN A 24 10.66 -11.52 15.87
N THR A 25 10.22 -11.51 14.61
CA THR A 25 9.33 -10.45 14.07
C THR A 25 8.03 -10.35 14.87
N ALA A 26 7.46 -11.46 15.31
CA ALA A 26 6.23 -11.45 16.11
C ALA A 26 6.43 -10.81 17.51
N GLU A 27 7.64 -10.85 18.06
CA GLU A 27 7.93 -10.22 19.35
C GLU A 27 8.01 -8.70 19.22
N ILE A 28 8.71 -8.19 18.19
CA ILE A 28 8.78 -6.74 17.96
C ILE A 28 7.43 -6.18 17.57
N LEU A 29 6.66 -6.87 16.71
CA LEU A 29 5.32 -6.44 16.34
C LEU A 29 4.37 -6.39 17.54
N ARG A 30 4.40 -7.38 18.44
CA ARG A 30 3.61 -7.32 19.68
C ARG A 30 3.98 -6.13 20.56
N ALA A 31 5.26 -5.74 20.60
CA ALA A 31 5.68 -4.58 21.36
C ALA A 31 5.21 -3.27 20.71
N VAL A 32 5.35 -3.16 19.38
CA VAL A 32 4.85 -2.02 18.59
C VAL A 32 3.35 -1.85 18.73
N LEU A 33 2.58 -2.95 18.63
CA LEU A 33 1.12 -3.00 18.68
C LEU A 33 0.54 -2.98 20.12
N ASN A 34 1.37 -2.87 21.13
CA ASN A 34 0.88 -2.83 22.51
C ASN A 34 0.07 -1.56 22.76
N LYS A 35 -1.20 -1.70 23.14
CA LYS A 35 -2.14 -0.57 23.31
C LYS A 35 -1.73 0.46 24.35
N GLU A 36 -0.98 0.05 25.39
CA GLU A 36 -0.58 0.92 26.48
C GLU A 36 0.82 1.50 26.28
N ARG A 37 1.75 0.68 25.75
CA ARG A 37 3.18 0.99 25.70
C ARG A 37 3.75 0.99 24.28
N GLY A 38 2.98 0.62 23.28
CA GLY A 38 3.42 0.55 21.88
C GLY A 38 3.54 1.90 21.18
N LEU A 39 3.78 1.83 19.89
CA LEU A 39 3.86 3.00 18.99
C LEU A 39 2.58 3.18 18.16
N GLU A 40 1.58 2.34 18.38
CA GLU A 40 0.32 2.40 17.64
C GLU A 40 -0.48 3.64 18.02
N HIS A 41 -0.80 4.47 17.03
CA HIS A 41 -1.65 5.66 17.17
C HIS A 41 -2.84 5.66 16.21
N GLY A 42 -3.08 4.56 15.48
CA GLY A 42 -4.11 4.42 14.46
C GLY A 42 -4.94 3.16 14.59
N LYS A 43 -5.85 2.98 13.63
CA LYS A 43 -6.71 1.80 13.54
C LYS A 43 -6.08 0.64 12.75
N LEU A 44 -5.11 0.95 11.89
CA LEU A 44 -4.46 0.01 10.99
C LEU A 44 -2.96 0.23 10.99
N ILE A 45 -2.21 -0.87 11.02
CA ILE A 45 -0.80 -0.91 10.65
C ILE A 45 -0.70 -1.63 9.30
N THR A 46 0.07 -1.05 8.39
CA THR A 46 0.31 -1.60 7.07
C THR A 46 1.79 -1.47 6.71
N GLN A 47 2.27 -2.31 5.81
CA GLN A 47 3.65 -2.32 5.37
C GLN A 47 3.78 -1.60 4.04
N PHE A 48 4.79 -0.72 3.93
CA PHE A 48 5.23 -0.12 2.68
C PHE A 48 6.65 -0.56 2.36
N SER A 49 6.85 -1.01 1.12
CA SER A 49 8.18 -1.26 0.58
C SER A 49 8.40 -0.37 -0.63
N PHE A 50 9.50 0.37 -0.65
CA PHE A 50 9.92 1.10 -1.84
C PHE A 50 10.78 0.17 -2.70
N ALA A 51 10.36 -0.04 -3.94
CA ALA A 51 11.05 -0.90 -4.88
C ALA A 51 11.48 -0.13 -6.13
N GLN A 52 12.69 -0.43 -6.60
CA GLN A 52 13.15 -0.04 -7.93
C GLN A 52 13.04 -1.26 -8.84
N ILE A 53 12.11 -1.20 -9.79
CA ILE A 53 11.87 -2.28 -10.74
C ILE A 53 12.71 -2.00 -12.00
N PRO A 54 13.55 -2.94 -12.47
CA PRO A 54 14.31 -2.76 -13.70
C PRO A 54 13.40 -2.45 -14.89
N GLY A 55 13.70 -1.36 -15.61
CA GLY A 55 12.88 -0.88 -16.74
C GLY A 55 11.69 -0.01 -16.34
N TYR A 56 11.35 0.12 -15.08
CA TYR A 56 10.33 1.04 -14.60
C TYR A 56 10.95 2.42 -14.26
N PRO A 57 10.33 3.56 -14.69
CA PRO A 57 11.01 4.87 -14.68
C PRO A 57 11.15 5.50 -13.28
N LYS A 58 10.46 4.98 -12.27
CA LYS A 58 10.43 5.56 -10.91
C LYS A 58 10.39 4.49 -9.81
N LEU A 59 10.63 4.90 -8.57
CA LEU A 59 10.37 4.06 -7.41
C LEU A 59 8.86 3.81 -7.30
N VAL A 60 8.50 2.60 -6.92
CA VAL A 60 7.12 2.21 -6.68
C VAL A 60 6.96 1.71 -5.25
N VAL A 61 5.84 2.04 -4.63
CA VAL A 61 5.48 1.54 -3.29
C VAL A 61 4.69 0.25 -3.43
N LEU A 62 5.13 -0.79 -2.77
CA LEU A 62 4.41 -2.05 -2.62
C LEU A 62 3.62 -2.02 -1.30
N ASN A 63 2.30 -2.20 -1.35
CA ASN A 63 1.40 -2.13 -0.19
C ASN A 63 0.24 -3.12 -0.31
N ASP A 64 -0.08 -3.95 0.62
CA ASP A 64 0.62 -4.49 1.78
C ASP A 64 0.92 -5.98 1.49
N ALA A 65 2.20 -6.35 1.56
CA ALA A 65 2.64 -7.71 1.24
C ALA A 65 3.04 -8.53 2.49
N ALA A 66 2.84 -7.99 3.72
CA ALA A 66 3.44 -8.63 4.88
C ALA A 66 2.65 -8.54 6.21
N ILE A 67 1.71 -7.63 6.36
CA ILE A 67 1.04 -7.38 7.64
C ILE A 67 -0.42 -7.83 7.64
N THR A 68 -1.20 -7.46 6.63
CA THR A 68 -2.64 -7.78 6.57
C THR A 68 -2.89 -8.89 5.55
N PRO A 69 -3.13 -10.15 5.99
CA PRO A 69 -3.25 -11.28 5.07
C PRO A 69 -4.37 -11.11 4.04
N TYR A 70 -5.56 -10.72 4.48
CA TYR A 70 -6.73 -10.49 3.64
C TYR A 70 -7.41 -9.20 4.09
N PRO A 71 -6.98 -8.02 3.58
CA PRO A 71 -7.57 -6.75 3.97
C PRO A 71 -9.02 -6.63 3.48
N THR A 72 -9.91 -6.13 4.32
CA THR A 72 -11.26 -5.74 3.91
C THR A 72 -11.23 -4.50 3.02
N LEU A 73 -12.35 -4.17 2.37
CA LEU A 73 -12.46 -2.93 1.59
C LEU A 73 -12.14 -1.69 2.43
N GLU A 74 -12.64 -1.62 3.68
CA GLU A 74 -12.38 -0.52 4.60
C GLU A 74 -10.88 -0.43 4.95
N GLN A 75 -10.22 -1.57 5.14
CA GLN A 75 -8.77 -1.59 5.38
C GLN A 75 -7.98 -1.14 4.15
N LYS A 76 -8.41 -1.52 2.93
CA LYS A 76 -7.80 -1.03 1.68
C LYS A 76 -7.97 0.47 1.51
N VAL A 77 -9.12 1.03 1.87
CA VAL A 77 -9.34 2.47 1.91
C VAL A 77 -8.33 3.13 2.87
N GLU A 78 -8.18 2.60 4.07
CA GLU A 78 -7.24 3.12 5.06
C GLU A 78 -5.77 2.96 4.61
N GLN A 79 -5.42 1.86 3.94
CA GLN A 79 -4.10 1.67 3.32
C GLN A 79 -3.79 2.75 2.29
N ILE A 80 -4.73 3.09 1.40
CA ILE A 80 -4.57 4.19 0.42
C ILE A 80 -4.35 5.52 1.15
N MET A 81 -5.12 5.81 2.19
CA MET A 81 -4.99 7.03 2.99
C MET A 81 -3.63 7.11 3.69
N LEU A 82 -3.18 6.02 4.30
CA LEU A 82 -1.90 5.96 5.00
C LEU A 82 -0.71 6.11 4.05
N VAL A 83 -0.70 5.39 2.91
CA VAL A 83 0.38 5.49 1.94
C VAL A 83 0.45 6.88 1.32
N SER A 84 -0.69 7.48 0.98
CA SER A 84 -0.73 8.82 0.42
C SER A 84 -0.22 9.87 1.40
N ARG A 85 -0.62 9.79 2.67
CA ARG A 85 -0.11 10.65 3.73
C ARG A 85 1.41 10.48 3.90
N THR A 86 1.89 9.25 4.00
CA THR A 86 3.33 8.97 4.15
C THR A 86 4.13 9.54 2.98
N LEU A 87 3.66 9.39 1.75
CA LEU A 87 4.30 9.97 0.58
C LEU A 87 4.35 11.51 0.65
N ARG A 88 3.27 12.16 1.12
CA ARG A 88 3.26 13.62 1.34
C ARG A 88 4.25 14.03 2.44
N ASP A 89 4.28 13.30 3.54
CA ASP A 89 5.17 13.59 4.68
C ASP A 89 6.66 13.49 4.30
N ILE A 90 7.03 12.67 3.31
CA ILE A 90 8.39 12.59 2.77
C ILE A 90 8.64 13.51 1.57
N GLY A 91 7.70 14.40 1.23
CA GLY A 91 7.87 15.46 0.22
C GLY A 91 7.43 15.09 -1.20
N TYR A 92 6.60 14.07 -1.39
CA TYR A 92 6.03 13.76 -2.70
C TYR A 92 4.82 14.67 -2.99
N ASP A 93 5.00 15.72 -3.79
CA ASP A 93 4.01 16.79 -4.01
C ASP A 93 3.08 16.54 -5.21
N GLN A 94 3.35 15.52 -6.03
CA GLN A 94 2.58 15.22 -7.24
C GLN A 94 1.30 14.43 -6.91
N GLU A 95 0.39 14.33 -7.87
CA GLU A 95 -0.73 13.39 -7.79
C GLU A 95 -0.21 11.96 -7.66
N ILE A 96 -0.79 11.19 -6.76
CA ILE A 96 -0.37 9.81 -6.45
C ILE A 96 -1.23 8.85 -7.25
N TYR A 97 -0.59 8.04 -8.09
CA TYR A 97 -1.26 7.03 -8.90
C TYR A 97 -1.23 5.66 -8.22
N VAL A 98 -2.40 5.18 -7.80
CA VAL A 98 -2.58 3.90 -7.10
C VAL A 98 -3.19 2.87 -8.06
N ALA A 99 -2.52 1.76 -8.25
CA ALA A 99 -3.03 0.59 -8.94
C ALA A 99 -3.64 -0.38 -7.94
N ALA A 100 -4.96 -0.52 -7.91
CA ALA A 100 -5.64 -1.57 -7.15
C ALA A 100 -5.59 -2.88 -7.95
N LEU A 101 -4.56 -3.67 -7.64
CA LEU A 101 -4.18 -4.84 -8.43
C LEU A 101 -5.21 -5.96 -8.37
N CYS A 102 -5.40 -6.59 -9.52
CA CYS A 102 -6.22 -7.78 -9.69
C CYS A 102 -5.61 -8.69 -10.77
N ALA A 103 -6.14 -9.91 -10.90
CA ALA A 103 -5.70 -10.87 -11.92
C ALA A 103 -6.01 -10.41 -13.36
N ALA A 104 -6.99 -9.51 -13.55
CA ALA A 104 -7.39 -8.98 -14.85
C ALA A 104 -7.99 -7.58 -14.67
N GLU A 105 -7.99 -6.83 -15.77
CA GLU A 105 -8.49 -5.46 -15.86
C GLU A 105 -10.01 -5.33 -15.99
N ASN A 106 -10.69 -6.42 -16.39
CA ASN A 106 -12.13 -6.44 -16.51
C ASN A 106 -12.81 -6.80 -15.18
N LEU A 107 -13.85 -6.05 -14.83
CA LEU A 107 -14.66 -6.36 -13.64
C LEU A 107 -15.24 -7.76 -13.73
N ASN A 108 -14.90 -8.59 -12.77
CA ASN A 108 -15.51 -9.90 -12.57
C ASN A 108 -16.18 -9.98 -11.19
N PRO A 109 -17.53 -9.90 -11.11
CA PRO A 109 -18.25 -9.91 -9.84
C PRO A 109 -18.10 -11.21 -9.04
N LYS A 110 -17.58 -12.29 -9.64
CA LYS A 110 -17.30 -13.57 -8.96
C LYS A 110 -15.96 -13.53 -8.19
N ILE A 111 -15.13 -12.51 -8.45
CA ILE A 111 -13.84 -12.29 -7.81
C ILE A 111 -14.00 -11.08 -6.88
N ILE A 112 -13.91 -11.31 -5.58
CA ILE A 112 -14.13 -10.25 -4.59
C ILE A 112 -13.12 -9.11 -4.75
N GLU A 113 -11.87 -9.43 -5.02
CA GLU A 113 -10.79 -8.47 -5.22
C GLU A 113 -11.04 -7.56 -6.44
N SER A 114 -11.65 -8.10 -7.50
CA SER A 114 -12.03 -7.32 -8.68
C SER A 114 -13.15 -6.33 -8.37
N SER A 115 -14.13 -6.77 -7.59
CA SER A 115 -15.25 -5.92 -7.14
C SER A 115 -14.76 -4.83 -6.19
N GLU A 116 -13.89 -5.14 -5.25
CA GLU A 116 -13.30 -4.19 -4.32
C GLU A 116 -12.41 -3.16 -5.04
N ALA A 117 -11.57 -3.59 -5.98
CA ALA A 117 -10.75 -2.69 -6.79
C ALA A 117 -11.61 -1.68 -7.58
N LYS A 118 -12.72 -2.16 -8.17
CA LYS A 118 -13.70 -1.26 -8.81
C LYS A 118 -14.34 -0.29 -7.84
N LEU A 119 -14.71 -0.73 -6.64
CA LEU A 119 -15.28 0.14 -5.60
C LEU A 119 -14.29 1.22 -5.17
N LEU A 120 -13.00 0.89 -5.01
CA LEU A 120 -11.96 1.86 -4.69
C LEU A 120 -11.82 2.93 -5.78
N LYS A 121 -11.83 2.52 -7.05
CA LYS A 121 -11.88 3.46 -8.19
C LYS A 121 -13.10 4.36 -8.12
N ASP A 122 -14.29 3.82 -7.88
CA ASP A 122 -15.54 4.59 -7.79
C ASP A 122 -15.53 5.57 -6.61
N MET A 123 -14.95 5.17 -5.48
CA MET A 123 -14.77 6.04 -4.32
C MET A 123 -13.81 7.19 -4.64
N CYS A 124 -12.71 6.90 -5.35
CA CYS A 124 -11.77 7.90 -5.83
C CYS A 124 -12.46 8.95 -6.73
N GLN A 125 -13.25 8.50 -7.70
CA GLN A 125 -14.02 9.38 -8.60
C GLN A 125 -15.02 10.27 -7.86
N LYS A 126 -15.48 9.85 -6.69
CA LYS A 126 -16.36 10.62 -5.79
C LYS A 126 -15.59 11.53 -4.82
N GLY A 127 -14.27 11.62 -4.95
CA GLY A 127 -13.43 12.49 -4.15
C GLY A 127 -13.02 11.94 -2.78
N ALA A 128 -13.07 10.61 -2.57
CA ALA A 128 -12.70 10.00 -1.29
C ALA A 128 -11.20 10.13 -0.96
N PHE A 129 -10.35 10.32 -1.97
CA PHE A 129 -8.89 10.34 -1.82
C PHE A 129 -8.29 11.63 -2.42
N PRO A 130 -8.21 12.74 -1.68
CA PRO A 130 -7.67 14.00 -2.20
C PRO A 130 -6.22 13.86 -2.68
N GLY A 131 -5.95 14.28 -3.92
CA GLY A 131 -4.62 14.22 -4.54
C GLY A 131 -4.14 12.80 -4.89
N VAL A 132 -5.06 11.84 -4.94
CA VAL A 132 -4.80 10.45 -5.33
C VAL A 132 -5.71 10.08 -6.48
N TYR A 133 -5.18 9.38 -7.47
CA TYR A 133 -5.93 8.72 -8.51
C TYR A 133 -5.84 7.20 -8.32
N VAL A 134 -6.98 6.54 -8.21
CA VAL A 134 -7.04 5.08 -8.06
C VAL A 134 -7.58 4.44 -9.32
N GLU A 135 -6.84 3.52 -9.91
CA GLU A 135 -7.27 2.67 -11.00
C GLU A 135 -7.46 1.23 -10.51
N GLY A 136 -8.54 0.59 -10.94
CA GLY A 136 -8.81 -0.81 -10.65
C GLY A 136 -10.18 -1.27 -11.10
N PRO A 137 -10.35 -2.59 -11.36
CA PRO A 137 -9.28 -3.60 -11.34
C PRO A 137 -8.25 -3.38 -12.46
N ILE A 138 -6.99 -3.66 -12.18
CA ILE A 138 -5.89 -3.53 -13.15
C ILE A 138 -4.88 -4.65 -12.93
N SER A 139 -4.35 -5.23 -14.01
CA SER A 139 -3.31 -6.26 -13.95
C SER A 139 -1.91 -5.65 -13.80
N LEU A 140 -0.97 -6.43 -13.26
CA LEU A 140 0.38 -5.95 -12.98
C LEU A 140 1.15 -5.53 -14.23
N ASP A 141 1.00 -6.27 -15.33
CA ASP A 141 1.67 -5.98 -16.60
C ASP A 141 1.23 -4.62 -17.19
N ILE A 142 -0.06 -4.32 -17.20
CA ILE A 142 -0.60 -3.01 -17.61
C ILE A 142 -0.11 -1.90 -16.67
N THR A 143 -0.04 -2.21 -15.38
CA THR A 143 0.39 -1.24 -14.34
C THR A 143 1.84 -0.80 -14.53
N LEU A 144 2.71 -1.72 -14.96
CA LEU A 144 4.16 -1.47 -15.06
C LEU A 144 4.61 -1.11 -16.48
N ASP A 145 3.80 -1.35 -17.52
CA ASP A 145 4.18 -1.15 -18.91
C ASP A 145 3.06 -0.46 -19.73
N ALA A 146 3.33 0.79 -20.10
CA ALA A 146 2.41 1.59 -20.91
C ALA A 146 2.19 1.03 -22.31
N GLU A 147 3.18 0.31 -22.89
CA GLU A 147 3.03 -0.32 -24.20
C GLU A 147 2.09 -1.52 -24.13
N VAL A 148 2.19 -2.32 -23.08
CA VAL A 148 1.24 -3.41 -22.81
C VAL A 148 -0.18 -2.86 -22.63
N ALA A 149 -0.34 -1.77 -21.90
CA ALA A 149 -1.63 -1.09 -21.74
C ALA A 149 -2.20 -0.67 -23.12
N ARG A 150 -1.37 -0.04 -23.95
CA ARG A 150 -1.75 0.38 -25.31
C ARG A 150 -2.18 -0.81 -26.19
N LEU A 151 -1.43 -1.91 -26.16
CA LEU A 151 -1.74 -3.12 -26.92
C LEU A 151 -3.05 -3.77 -26.49
N LYS A 152 -3.37 -3.71 -25.19
CA LYS A 152 -4.64 -4.21 -24.61
C LYS A 152 -5.80 -3.19 -24.74
N GLY A 153 -5.56 -1.99 -25.26
CA GLY A 153 -6.58 -0.94 -25.37
C GLY A 153 -7.04 -0.41 -24.00
N PHE A 154 -6.16 -0.46 -23.01
CA PHE A 154 -6.47 0.02 -21.64
C PHE A 154 -5.98 1.46 -21.46
N GLU A 155 -6.91 2.38 -21.24
CA GLU A 155 -6.64 3.80 -21.08
C GLU A 155 -6.78 4.22 -19.60
N SER A 156 -5.67 4.59 -18.98
CA SER A 156 -5.64 5.11 -17.61
C SER A 156 -4.34 5.87 -17.37
N PRO A 157 -4.34 6.96 -16.58
CA PRO A 157 -3.11 7.65 -16.18
C PRO A 157 -2.22 6.80 -15.26
N VAL A 158 -2.73 5.71 -14.69
CA VAL A 158 -2.00 4.76 -13.85
C VAL A 158 -1.21 3.75 -14.70
N ALA A 159 -1.65 3.47 -15.93
CA ALA A 159 -1.02 2.49 -16.79
C ALA A 159 0.42 2.86 -17.14
N GLY A 160 1.39 2.00 -16.80
CA GLY A 160 2.82 2.26 -16.93
C GLY A 160 3.35 3.41 -16.06
N ASN A 161 2.57 3.89 -15.07
CA ASN A 161 2.89 5.11 -14.32
C ASN A 161 2.44 5.07 -12.84
N ALA A 162 2.16 3.90 -12.28
CA ALA A 162 1.75 3.76 -10.89
C ALA A 162 2.85 4.18 -9.91
N ASP A 163 2.47 4.87 -8.83
CA ASP A 163 3.33 5.16 -7.68
C ASP A 163 3.16 4.10 -6.60
N VAL A 164 1.96 3.52 -6.50
CA VAL A 164 1.61 2.53 -5.48
C VAL A 164 0.95 1.31 -6.13
N LEU A 165 1.46 0.14 -5.80
CA LEU A 165 0.84 -1.15 -6.08
C LEU A 165 0.09 -1.59 -4.82
N LEU A 166 -1.23 -1.46 -4.83
CA LEU A 166 -2.08 -1.96 -3.77
C LEU A 166 -2.44 -3.42 -4.07
N PHE A 167 -1.86 -4.33 -3.30
CA PHE A 167 -2.12 -5.76 -3.47
C PHE A 167 -3.50 -6.15 -2.95
N PRO A 168 -4.19 -7.07 -3.62
CA PRO A 168 -5.50 -7.54 -3.17
C PRO A 168 -5.44 -8.28 -1.82
N ASN A 169 -4.33 -8.97 -1.56
CA ASN A 169 -4.03 -9.71 -0.34
C ASN A 169 -2.54 -10.04 -0.28
N MET A 170 -2.06 -10.50 0.88
CA MET A 170 -0.65 -10.82 1.12
C MET A 170 -0.12 -11.99 0.26
N VAL A 171 -1.00 -12.87 -0.23
CA VAL A 171 -0.57 -14.02 -1.07
C VAL A 171 -0.18 -13.56 -2.47
N ALA A 172 -0.78 -12.45 -2.94
CA ALA A 172 -0.48 -11.85 -4.25
C ALA A 172 0.66 -10.82 -4.19
N GLY A 173 0.98 -10.31 -3.00
CA GLY A 173 2.09 -9.36 -2.76
C GLY A 173 3.40 -10.06 -2.38
#